data_b3b5afcab2ef18a2bdcc04bca14a9f65
#
_entry.id   b3b5afcab2ef18a2bdcc04bca14a9f65
#
_cell.length_a   1.000
_cell.length_b   1.000
_cell.length_c   1.000
_cell.angle_alpha   90.00
_cell.angle_beta   90.00
_cell.angle_gamma   90.00
#
_symmetry.space_group_name_H-M   'P 1'
#
loop_
_entity.id
_entity.type
_entity.pdbx_description
1 polymer ?
#
loop_
_entity_poly.entity_id
_entity_poly.type
_entity_poly.pdbx_seq_one_letter_code
_entity_poly.pdbx_strand_id
1 'polypeptide(L)'
;MVVLARVDQRLIHGLIVNQWAPHLQVKRFMVVDDVLCNNEEIKASMRMAKPAGTGVSVISTETAITNFKAGKYDGQRVFVLVKEPETLIRLMEGGVEIPKVDLGIIFNENGRTPVTKFIALNEKEKADLEIIRSKGDRKSTRLNSSHIM
;
A
#
# COMPACT_ATOMS: atom_id res chain seq x y z
N MET A 1 4.05 -5.34 12.02
CA MET A 1 4.75 -5.86 10.83
C MET A 1 3.86 -5.79 9.59
N VAL A 2 4.43 -5.51 8.44
CA VAL A 2 3.68 -5.47 7.19
C VAL A 2 3.38 -6.90 6.74
N VAL A 3 2.10 -7.20 6.50
CA VAL A 3 1.69 -8.50 5.96
C VAL A 3 1.47 -8.44 4.45
N LEU A 4 1.08 -7.27 3.95
CA LEU A 4 0.88 -7.03 2.53
C LEU A 4 0.94 -5.53 2.28
N ALA A 5 1.56 -5.14 1.17
CA ALA A 5 1.45 -3.79 0.65
C ALA A 5 0.76 -3.85 -0.71
N ARG A 6 -0.12 -2.89 -0.97
CA ARG A 6 -0.89 -2.86 -2.21
C ARG A 6 -0.82 -1.49 -2.83
N VAL A 7 -0.55 -1.45 -4.13
CA VAL A 7 -0.64 -0.23 -4.93
C VAL A 7 -2.05 -0.17 -5.49
N ASP A 8 -2.86 0.74 -4.98
CA ASP A 8 -4.25 0.86 -5.40
C ASP A 8 -4.72 2.30 -5.23
N GLN A 9 -5.09 2.94 -6.32
CA GLN A 9 -5.47 4.34 -6.28
C GLN A 9 -6.81 4.60 -5.61
N ARG A 10 -7.57 3.56 -5.32
CA ARG A 10 -8.82 3.67 -4.55
C ARG A 10 -8.59 3.71 -3.04
N LEU A 11 -7.43 3.25 -2.57
CA LEU A 11 -7.06 3.20 -1.16
C LEU A 11 -8.08 2.40 -0.32
N ILE A 12 -8.45 2.90 0.88
CA ILE A 12 -9.40 2.18 1.74
C ILE A 12 -10.82 2.37 1.23
N HIS A 13 -11.46 1.29 0.87
CA HIS A 13 -12.86 1.25 0.49
C HIS A 13 -13.44 -0.14 0.79
N GLY A 14 -14.77 -0.25 0.73
CA GLY A 14 -15.47 -1.47 1.16
C GLY A 14 -14.97 -2.76 0.55
N LEU A 15 -14.64 -2.78 -0.74
CA LEU A 15 -14.18 -3.99 -1.40
C LEU A 15 -12.86 -4.48 -0.81
N ILE A 16 -11.90 -3.57 -0.59
CA ILE A 16 -10.61 -3.92 0.00
C ILE A 16 -10.77 -4.44 1.41
N VAL A 17 -11.51 -3.73 2.26
CA VAL A 17 -11.65 -4.14 3.65
C VAL A 17 -12.41 -5.45 3.79
N ASN A 18 -13.43 -5.67 2.98
CA ASN A 18 -14.22 -6.91 3.03
C ASN A 18 -13.47 -8.11 2.51
N GLN A 19 -12.62 -7.91 1.51
CA GLN A 19 -11.90 -9.00 0.84
C GLN A 19 -10.63 -9.39 1.57
N TRP A 20 -9.86 -8.40 2.04
CA TRP A 20 -8.51 -8.65 2.56
C TRP A 20 -8.42 -8.73 4.08
N ALA A 21 -9.24 -7.96 4.80
CA ALA A 21 -9.13 -7.89 6.25
C ALA A 21 -9.31 -9.24 6.95
N PRO A 22 -10.37 -10.02 6.65
CA PRO A 22 -10.54 -11.32 7.30
C PRO A 22 -9.48 -12.32 6.87
N HIS A 23 -9.14 -12.34 5.58
CA HIS A 23 -8.22 -13.31 5.01
C HIS A 23 -6.80 -13.19 5.60
N LEU A 24 -6.32 -11.97 5.76
CA LEU A 24 -4.98 -11.70 6.25
C LEU A 24 -4.93 -11.41 7.75
N GLN A 25 -6.07 -11.39 8.41
CA GLN A 25 -6.17 -11.04 9.84
C GLN A 25 -5.54 -9.67 10.12
N VAL A 26 -5.88 -8.70 9.28
CA VAL A 26 -5.34 -7.34 9.37
C VAL A 26 -5.81 -6.67 10.66
N LYS A 27 -4.87 -6.06 11.38
CA LYS A 27 -5.17 -5.27 12.57
C LYS A 27 -5.08 -3.78 12.31
N ARG A 28 -4.36 -3.37 11.28
CA ARG A 28 -4.23 -1.95 10.93
C ARG A 28 -4.14 -1.78 9.41
N PHE A 29 -4.97 -0.89 8.89
CA PHE A 29 -4.83 -0.41 7.52
C PHE A 29 -4.03 0.88 7.55
N MET A 30 -2.95 0.93 6.79
CA MET A 30 -2.04 2.07 6.78
C MET A 30 -1.95 2.63 5.36
N VAL A 31 -2.44 3.85 5.18
CA VAL A 31 -2.25 4.59 3.94
C VAL A 31 -1.02 5.46 4.10
N VAL A 32 -0.04 5.27 3.22
CA VAL A 32 1.18 6.07 3.21
C VAL A 32 1.14 6.97 1.98
N ASP A 33 0.96 8.26 2.22
CA ASP A 33 0.85 9.25 1.14
C ASP A 33 1.17 10.63 1.70
N ASP A 34 2.15 11.30 1.11
CA ASP A 34 2.65 12.57 1.63
C ASP A 34 1.67 13.74 1.44
N VAL A 35 0.69 13.58 0.56
CA VAL A 35 -0.35 14.59 0.34
C VAL A 35 -1.58 14.29 1.18
N LEU A 36 -2.08 13.06 1.12
CA LEU A 36 -3.32 12.68 1.81
C LEU A 36 -3.20 12.69 3.33
N CYS A 37 -1.99 12.55 3.86
CA CYS A 37 -1.77 12.59 5.31
C CYS A 37 -2.17 13.93 5.93
N ASN A 38 -2.32 14.98 5.12
CA ASN A 38 -2.74 16.31 5.56
C ASN A 38 -4.21 16.60 5.26
N ASN A 39 -4.95 15.65 4.70
CA ASN A 39 -6.35 15.83 4.32
C ASN A 39 -7.27 15.20 5.37
N GLU A 40 -7.82 16.04 6.26
CA GLU A 40 -8.64 15.55 7.37
C GLU A 40 -9.95 14.91 6.92
N GLU A 41 -10.55 15.37 5.82
CA GLU A 41 -11.78 14.79 5.30
C GLU A 41 -11.56 13.36 4.79
N ILE A 42 -10.48 13.14 4.05
CA ILE A 42 -10.12 11.81 3.55
C ILE A 42 -9.78 10.89 4.71
N LYS A 43 -9.04 11.38 5.69
CA LYS A 43 -8.69 10.59 6.88
C LYS A 43 -9.94 10.14 7.63
N ALA A 44 -10.90 11.05 7.83
CA ALA A 44 -12.15 10.71 8.49
C ALA A 44 -12.96 9.68 7.68
N SER A 45 -13.03 9.86 6.37
CA SER A 45 -13.72 8.93 5.47
C SER A 45 -13.11 7.51 5.56
N MET A 46 -11.80 7.42 5.58
CA MET A 46 -11.13 6.13 5.68
C MET A 46 -11.37 5.46 7.03
N ARG A 47 -11.39 6.24 8.11
CA ARG A 47 -11.71 5.68 9.44
C ARG A 47 -13.12 5.11 9.47
N MET A 48 -14.06 5.74 8.77
CA MET A 48 -15.43 5.23 8.71
C MET A 48 -15.55 3.94 7.88
N ALA A 49 -14.65 3.73 6.94
CA ALA A 49 -14.67 2.54 6.09
C ALA A 49 -14.02 1.32 6.72
N LYS A 50 -13.30 1.47 7.82
CA LYS A 50 -12.57 0.37 8.43
C LYS A 50 -13.47 -0.66 9.08
N PRO A 51 -13.10 -1.95 9.09
CA PRO A 51 -13.81 -2.96 9.87
C PRO A 51 -13.66 -2.72 11.37
N ALA A 52 -14.65 -3.16 12.14
CA ALA A 52 -14.55 -3.10 13.59
C ALA A 52 -13.33 -3.88 14.09
N GLY A 53 -12.69 -3.36 15.11
CA GLY A 53 -11.52 -4.00 15.71
C GLY A 53 -10.21 -3.75 14.99
N THR A 54 -10.21 -2.92 13.94
CA THR A 54 -8.98 -2.54 13.24
C THR A 54 -8.65 -1.08 13.47
N GLY A 55 -7.38 -0.72 13.30
CA GLY A 55 -6.94 0.67 13.28
C GLY A 55 -6.77 1.18 11.86
N VAL A 56 -6.74 2.49 11.71
CA VAL A 56 -6.41 3.17 10.45
C VAL A 56 -5.36 4.23 10.72
N SER A 57 -4.32 4.24 9.90
CA SER A 57 -3.31 5.30 9.88
C SER A 57 -3.26 5.88 8.48
N VAL A 58 -3.23 7.21 8.38
CA VAL A 58 -2.98 7.92 7.11
C VAL A 58 -1.82 8.86 7.40
N ILE A 59 -0.63 8.47 6.98
CA ILE A 59 0.62 9.11 7.39
C ILE A 59 1.54 9.33 6.22
N SER A 60 2.54 10.21 6.42
CA SER A 60 3.57 10.44 5.43
C SER A 60 4.55 9.28 5.38
N THR A 61 5.31 9.20 4.30
CA THR A 61 6.37 8.19 4.14
C THR A 61 7.39 8.29 5.27
N GLU A 62 7.81 9.51 5.61
CA GLU A 62 8.78 9.72 6.65
C GLU A 62 8.26 9.28 8.02
N THR A 63 7.02 9.62 8.35
CA THR A 63 6.39 9.20 9.59
C THR A 63 6.29 7.67 9.66
N ALA A 64 5.93 7.02 8.56
CA ALA A 64 5.85 5.56 8.51
C ALA A 64 7.22 4.92 8.79
N ILE A 65 8.27 5.41 8.14
CA ILE A 65 9.63 4.90 8.37
C ILE A 65 10.04 5.06 9.83
N THR A 66 9.82 6.24 10.39
CA THR A 66 10.16 6.52 11.78
C THR A 66 9.42 5.60 12.74
N ASN A 67 8.12 5.43 12.53
CA ASN A 67 7.28 4.61 13.40
C ASN A 67 7.63 3.12 13.30
N PHE A 68 7.92 2.61 12.11
CA PHE A 68 8.35 1.22 11.97
C PHE A 68 9.70 0.98 12.65
N LYS A 69 10.63 1.90 12.51
CA LYS A 69 11.93 1.78 13.19
C LYS A 69 11.80 1.81 14.70
N ALA A 70 10.84 2.57 15.22
CA ALA A 70 10.59 2.65 16.66
C ALA A 70 9.82 1.45 17.21
N GLY A 71 9.42 0.51 16.37
CA GLY A 71 8.67 -0.67 16.80
C GLY A 71 7.21 -0.41 17.11
N LYS A 72 6.67 0.72 16.68
CA LYS A 72 5.28 1.12 17.00
C LYS A 72 4.24 0.10 16.53
N TYR A 73 4.53 -0.60 15.45
CA TYR A 73 3.60 -1.55 14.85
C TYR A 73 4.02 -3.01 15.05
N ASP A 74 5.01 -3.24 15.90
CA ASP A 74 5.41 -4.60 16.23
C ASP A 74 4.24 -5.31 16.90
N GLY A 75 3.98 -6.53 16.49
CA GLY A 75 2.85 -7.29 17.00
C GLY A 75 1.52 -6.97 16.33
N GLN A 76 1.46 -5.98 15.45
CA GLN A 76 0.26 -5.70 14.65
C GLN A 76 0.47 -6.18 13.21
N ARG A 77 -0.58 -6.75 12.63
CA ARG A 77 -0.58 -7.13 11.23
C ARG A 77 -1.05 -5.94 10.42
N VAL A 78 -0.14 -5.34 9.64
CA VAL A 78 -0.36 -4.08 8.93
C VAL A 78 -0.54 -4.34 7.44
N PHE A 79 -1.62 -3.80 6.89
CA PHE A 79 -1.87 -3.77 5.46
C PHE A 79 -1.55 -2.36 4.97
N VAL A 80 -0.51 -2.23 4.14
CA VAL A 80 -0.06 -0.94 3.63
C VAL A 80 -0.72 -0.66 2.28
N LEU A 81 -1.29 0.52 2.14
CA LEU A 81 -1.90 0.99 0.89
C LEU A 81 -1.20 2.24 0.42
N VAL A 82 -0.80 2.24 -0.84
CA VAL A 82 -0.15 3.38 -1.47
C VAL A 82 -0.79 3.64 -2.83
N LYS A 83 -0.69 4.87 -3.31
CA LYS A 83 -1.16 5.24 -4.64
C LYS A 83 -0.12 5.01 -5.71
N GLU A 84 1.15 5.02 -5.34
CA GLU A 84 2.28 4.98 -6.27
C GLU A 84 3.33 3.96 -5.84
N PRO A 85 3.91 3.21 -6.79
CA PRO A 85 4.97 2.26 -6.47
C PRO A 85 6.20 2.90 -5.81
N GLU A 86 6.51 4.15 -6.17
CA GLU A 86 7.67 4.85 -5.61
C GLU A 86 7.61 4.92 -4.08
N THR A 87 6.41 5.08 -3.52
CA THR A 87 6.25 5.13 -2.07
C THR A 87 6.76 3.85 -1.41
N LEU A 88 6.51 2.70 -2.02
CA LEU A 88 7.00 1.43 -1.50
C LEU A 88 8.53 1.34 -1.54
N ILE A 89 9.13 1.85 -2.62
CA ILE A 89 10.60 1.89 -2.72
C ILE A 89 11.19 2.72 -1.59
N ARG A 90 10.61 3.89 -1.33
CA ARG A 90 11.06 4.77 -0.24
C ARG A 90 10.92 4.10 1.12
N LEU A 91 9.84 3.37 1.36
CA LEU A 91 9.67 2.61 2.60
C LEU A 91 10.73 1.52 2.73
N MET A 92 10.98 0.77 1.68
CA MET A 92 12.00 -0.28 1.68
C MET A 92 13.40 0.28 1.92
N GLU A 93 13.73 1.38 1.26
CA GLU A 93 15.02 2.06 1.47
C GLU A 93 15.17 2.59 2.89
N GLY A 94 14.07 2.94 3.53
CA GLY A 94 14.05 3.34 4.93
C GLY A 94 14.09 2.19 5.92
N GLY A 95 14.20 0.95 5.46
CA GLY A 95 14.33 -0.22 6.32
C GLY A 95 13.02 -0.93 6.67
N VAL A 96 11.91 -0.54 6.07
CA VAL A 96 10.63 -1.21 6.29
C VAL A 96 10.61 -2.50 5.47
N GLU A 97 10.37 -3.63 6.14
CA GLU A 97 10.26 -4.93 5.46
C GLU A 97 8.88 -5.09 4.88
N ILE A 98 8.82 -5.33 3.57
CA ILE A 98 7.57 -5.55 2.85
C ILE A 98 7.66 -6.91 2.17
N PRO A 99 7.02 -7.94 2.73
CA PRO A 99 7.18 -9.32 2.23
C PRO A 99 6.44 -9.58 0.93
N LYS A 100 5.38 -8.82 0.65
CA LYS A 100 4.55 -9.06 -0.52
C LYS A 100 3.97 -7.75 -1.02
N VAL A 101 3.99 -7.56 -2.33
CA VAL A 101 3.41 -6.39 -2.99
C VAL A 101 2.35 -6.84 -3.99
N ASP A 102 1.18 -6.25 -3.89
CA ASP A 102 0.06 -6.49 -4.78
C ASP A 102 -0.23 -5.25 -5.62
N LEU A 103 -0.64 -5.45 -6.85
CA LEU A 103 -1.14 -4.37 -7.69
C LEU A 103 -2.65 -4.43 -7.75
N GLY A 104 -3.29 -3.36 -7.31
CA GLY A 104 -4.74 -3.22 -7.42
C GLY A 104 -5.12 -2.43 -8.66
N ILE A 105 -5.98 -1.41 -8.49
CA ILE A 105 -6.39 -0.56 -9.59
C ILE A 105 -5.47 0.65 -9.71
N ILE A 106 -4.94 0.85 -10.90
CA ILE A 106 -4.21 2.06 -11.27
C ILE A 106 -4.91 2.61 -12.52
N PHE A 107 -5.51 3.80 -12.38
CA PHE A 107 -6.37 4.35 -13.42
C PHE A 107 -5.59 4.73 -14.68
N ASN A 108 -6.24 4.56 -15.84
CA ASN A 108 -5.68 4.96 -17.12
C ASN A 108 -5.85 6.46 -17.34
N GLU A 109 -4.93 7.23 -16.75
CA GLU A 109 -4.91 8.68 -16.85
C GLU A 109 -3.47 9.17 -16.68
N ASN A 110 -3.25 10.47 -16.83
CA ASN A 110 -1.94 11.10 -16.59
C ASN A 110 -0.79 10.45 -17.37
N GLY A 111 -1.00 10.17 -18.65
CA GLY A 111 0.04 9.63 -19.53
C GLY A 111 0.31 8.13 -19.34
N ARG A 112 -0.54 7.43 -18.61
CA ARG A 112 -0.41 5.99 -18.46
C ARG A 112 -0.91 5.24 -19.66
N THR A 113 -0.36 4.05 -19.86
CA THR A 113 -0.77 3.12 -20.93
C THR A 113 -1.37 1.88 -20.28
N PRO A 114 -2.50 1.38 -20.75
CA PRO A 114 -3.10 0.16 -20.18
C PRO A 114 -2.17 -1.04 -20.33
N VAL A 115 -1.97 -1.76 -19.24
CA VAL A 115 -1.20 -3.01 -19.18
C VAL A 115 -2.15 -4.19 -19.00
N THR A 116 -3.14 -4.02 -18.13
CA THR A 116 -4.25 -4.96 -17.96
C THR A 116 -5.56 -4.19 -17.95
N LYS A 117 -6.67 -4.90 -17.78
CA LYS A 117 -7.99 -4.28 -17.68
C LYS A 117 -8.09 -3.26 -16.54
N PHE A 118 -7.38 -3.48 -15.44
CA PHE A 118 -7.47 -2.67 -14.23
C PHE A 118 -6.24 -1.84 -13.95
N ILE A 119 -5.15 -2.06 -14.67
CA ILE A 119 -3.86 -1.46 -14.38
C ILE A 119 -3.34 -0.75 -15.62
N ALA A 120 -3.10 0.56 -15.49
CA ALA A 120 -2.39 1.35 -16.48
C ALA A 120 -1.14 1.93 -15.84
N LEU A 121 -0.01 1.93 -16.55
CA LEU A 121 1.27 2.36 -16.01
C LEU A 121 1.98 3.30 -16.98
N ASN A 122 2.70 4.28 -16.42
CA ASN A 122 3.64 5.08 -17.18
C ASN A 122 5.04 4.44 -17.08
N GLU A 123 6.00 5.01 -17.82
CA GLU A 123 7.35 4.45 -17.85
C GLU A 123 8.04 4.48 -16.49
N LYS A 124 7.81 5.55 -15.71
CA LYS A 124 8.37 5.63 -14.37
C LYS A 124 7.82 4.55 -13.45
N GLU A 125 6.52 4.31 -13.51
CA GLU A 125 5.86 3.29 -12.69
C GLU A 125 6.35 1.89 -13.06
N LYS A 126 6.53 1.62 -14.35
CA LYS A 126 7.10 0.34 -14.80
C LYS A 126 8.51 0.14 -14.26
N ALA A 127 9.33 1.18 -14.32
CA ALA A 127 10.70 1.13 -13.79
C ALA A 127 10.68 0.91 -12.27
N ASP A 128 9.80 1.59 -11.55
CA ASP A 128 9.67 1.44 -10.11
C ASP A 128 9.25 0.02 -9.72
N LEU A 129 8.32 -0.57 -10.46
CA LEU A 129 7.89 -1.95 -10.21
C LEU A 129 9.02 -2.95 -10.46
N GLU A 130 9.87 -2.70 -11.47
CA GLU A 130 11.06 -3.52 -11.69
C GLU A 130 12.05 -3.42 -10.53
N ILE A 131 12.22 -2.24 -9.97
CA ILE A 131 13.07 -2.05 -8.79
C ILE A 131 12.50 -2.85 -7.60
N ILE A 132 11.20 -2.79 -7.39
CA ILE A 132 10.54 -3.55 -6.31
C ILE A 132 10.75 -5.05 -6.51
N ARG A 133 10.56 -5.54 -7.72
CA ARG A 133 10.79 -6.95 -8.04
C ARG A 133 12.23 -7.35 -7.79
N SER A 134 13.17 -6.52 -8.20
CA SER A 134 14.60 -6.76 -7.98
C SER A 134 14.95 -6.84 -6.50
N LYS A 135 14.37 -5.96 -5.67
CA LYS A 135 14.54 -6.02 -4.22
C LYS A 135 13.92 -7.28 -3.63
N GLY A 136 12.78 -7.71 -4.18
CA GLY A 136 12.10 -8.92 -3.76
C GLY A 136 12.92 -10.19 -3.99
N ASP A 137 13.56 -10.27 -5.12
CA ASP A 137 14.43 -11.41 -5.46
C ASP A 137 15.56 -11.56 -4.44
N ARG A 138 16.00 -10.46 -3.83
CA ARG A 138 17.06 -10.45 -2.83
C ARG A 138 16.55 -10.66 -1.41
N LYS A 139 15.30 -10.25 -1.13
CA LYS A 139 14.75 -10.19 0.24
C LYS A 139 13.45 -10.95 0.40
N SER A 140 13.12 -11.81 -0.53
CA SER A 140 11.88 -12.61 -0.53
C SER A 140 10.60 -11.77 -0.66
N THR A 141 10.70 -10.50 -1.04
CA THR A 141 9.53 -9.69 -1.38
C THR A 141 8.96 -10.18 -2.71
N ARG A 142 7.66 -10.35 -2.79
CA ARG A 142 6.99 -10.82 -3.99
C ARG A 142 6.08 -9.74 -4.55
N LEU A 143 6.09 -9.61 -5.89
CA LEU A 143 5.18 -8.71 -6.60
C LEU A 143 4.12 -9.54 -7.29
N ASN A 144 2.87 -9.30 -6.92
CA ASN A 144 1.72 -9.95 -7.55
C ASN A 144 0.85 -8.92 -8.24
N SER A 145 0.27 -9.30 -9.37
CA SER A 145 -0.80 -8.54 -10.00
C SER A 145 -2.12 -9.17 -9.55
N SER A 146 -2.90 -8.40 -8.79
CA SER A 146 -4.17 -8.86 -8.27
C SER A 146 -5.30 -8.27 -9.07
N HIS A 147 -6.21 -9.11 -9.53
CA HIS A 147 -7.42 -8.66 -10.22
C HIS A 147 -8.55 -8.62 -9.22
N ILE A 148 -9.13 -7.46 -9.05
CA ILE A 148 -10.29 -7.33 -8.20
C ILE A 148 -11.51 -7.72 -8.98
N MET A 149 -12.11 -8.74 -8.49
CA MET A 149 -13.35 -9.23 -9.08
C MET A 149 -14.55 -8.51 -8.51
#